data_aa096d1039a30632761134f9a2685595
#
_entry.id   aa096d1039a30632761134f9a2685595
#
_cell.length_a   1.000
_cell.length_b   1.000
_cell.length_c   1.000
_cell.angle_alpha   90.00
_cell.angle_beta   90.00
_cell.angle_gamma   90.00
#
_symmetry.space_group_name_H-M   'P 1'
#
loop_
_entity.id
_entity.type
_entity.pdbx_description
1 polymer ?
#
loop_
_entity_poly.entity_id
_entity_poly.type
_entity_poly.pdbx_seq_one_letter_code
_entity_poly.pdbx_strand_id
1 'polypeptide(L)'
;LIENNKVRFTSEDLINLLKENNQFNFVYKNFRDIYYLDYENKWIDKVMANILNMNHYTGTELEYKKAISYYALFQACLIKRPFNLFHRKNLYIRTNKVEREFGNKITWDKAFHLHFKNFIKEANEHVFDNGKKCKATNISVFDIKGKYDLVYLDPPYLNKLANNEHETVDPGYPF
;
A
#
# COMPACT_ATOMS: atom_id res chain seq x y z
N LEU A 1 -18.71 20.84 1.55
CA LEU A 1 -19.23 20.52 0.22
C LEU A 1 -18.14 20.85 -0.77
N ILE A 2 -17.45 19.83 -1.27
CA ILE A 2 -16.49 19.98 -2.35
C ILE A 2 -17.33 20.00 -3.62
N GLU A 3 -17.86 21.16 -3.95
CA GLU A 3 -18.52 21.38 -5.21
C GLU A 3 -17.49 21.18 -6.32
N ASN A 4 -17.65 20.12 -7.08
CA ASN A 4 -17.02 19.87 -8.38
C ASN A 4 -15.48 19.88 -8.48
N ASN A 5 -14.75 20.08 -7.41
CA ASN A 5 -13.30 19.96 -7.42
C ASN A 5 -12.91 18.54 -6.97
N LYS A 6 -12.85 17.64 -7.93
CA LYS A 6 -12.18 16.37 -7.75
C LYS A 6 -10.75 16.67 -7.26
N VAL A 7 -10.45 16.31 -6.03
CA VAL A 7 -9.08 16.38 -5.54
C VAL A 7 -8.23 15.48 -6.43
N ARG A 8 -7.42 16.09 -7.27
CA ARG A 8 -6.55 15.37 -8.19
C ARG A 8 -5.11 15.53 -7.78
N PHE A 9 -4.38 14.48 -7.96
CA PHE A 9 -2.94 14.51 -7.88
C PHE A 9 -2.37 15.27 -9.08
N THR A 10 -1.53 16.24 -8.79
CA THR A 10 -0.82 17.02 -9.81
C THR A 10 0.56 16.44 -10.11
N SER A 11 1.19 16.93 -11.16
CA SER A 11 2.61 16.58 -11.43
C SER A 11 3.53 17.08 -10.32
N GLU A 12 3.22 18.21 -9.69
CA GLU A 12 3.98 18.76 -8.58
C GLU A 12 3.87 17.87 -7.32
N ASP A 13 2.67 17.38 -7.01
CA ASP A 13 2.47 16.39 -5.93
C ASP A 13 3.36 15.17 -6.11
N LEU A 14 3.39 14.66 -7.35
CA LEU A 14 4.20 13.51 -7.67
C LEU A 14 5.70 13.78 -7.52
N ILE A 15 6.15 14.95 -7.97
CA ILE A 15 7.54 15.38 -7.78
C ILE A 15 7.87 15.45 -6.28
N ASN A 16 6.99 16.05 -5.48
CA ASN A 16 7.19 16.19 -4.04
C ASN A 16 7.25 14.83 -3.33
N LEU A 17 6.41 13.87 -3.71
CA LEU A 17 6.45 12.52 -3.15
C LEU A 17 7.70 11.72 -3.53
N LEU A 18 8.35 12.05 -4.62
CA LEU A 18 9.53 11.35 -5.10
C LEU A 18 10.85 12.04 -4.73
N LYS A 19 10.82 13.20 -4.04
CA LYS A 19 12.03 13.88 -3.54
C LYS A 19 12.79 12.99 -2.56
N GLU A 20 14.10 13.20 -2.51
CA GLU A 20 14.95 12.49 -1.54
C GLU A 20 14.55 12.85 -0.10
N ASN A 21 14.36 11.81 0.70
CA ASN A 21 13.98 11.92 2.11
C ASN A 21 14.44 10.64 2.83
N ASN A 22 15.29 10.81 3.81
CA ASN A 22 15.89 9.71 4.57
C ASN A 22 15.41 9.69 6.04
N GLN A 23 14.32 10.38 6.35
CA GLN A 23 13.80 10.47 7.73
C GLN A 23 13.08 9.19 8.18
N PHE A 24 12.77 8.30 7.27
CA PHE A 24 12.06 7.06 7.53
C PHE A 24 12.86 5.87 6.99
N ASN A 25 13.01 4.81 7.77
CA ASN A 25 13.78 3.63 7.39
C ASN A 25 13.16 2.33 7.95
N PHE A 26 11.87 2.32 8.15
CA PHE A 26 11.17 1.21 8.79
C PHE A 26 11.16 -0.06 7.93
N VAL A 27 10.83 0.08 6.65
CA VAL A 27 10.75 -1.05 5.72
C VAL A 27 12.14 -1.63 5.47
N TYR A 28 13.13 -0.78 5.21
CA TYR A 28 14.50 -1.23 5.00
C TYR A 28 15.07 -1.94 6.23
N LYS A 29 14.79 -1.42 7.43
CA LYS A 29 15.31 -1.98 8.68
C LYS A 29 14.67 -3.32 9.04
N ASN A 30 13.35 -3.44 8.89
CA ASN A 30 12.57 -4.56 9.43
C ASN A 30 12.25 -5.64 8.38
N PHE A 31 12.25 -5.30 7.09
CA PHE A 31 11.83 -6.20 6.00
C PHE A 31 12.90 -6.45 4.95
N ARG A 32 14.17 -6.23 5.34
CA ARG A 32 15.31 -6.51 4.48
C ARG A 32 15.34 -8.00 4.11
N ASP A 33 15.64 -8.30 2.85
CA ASP A 33 15.73 -9.67 2.31
C ASP A 33 14.44 -10.51 2.41
N ILE A 34 13.30 -9.88 2.76
CA ILE A 34 12.04 -10.59 2.93
C ILE A 34 11.17 -10.47 1.66
N TYR A 35 10.86 -9.25 1.23
CA TYR A 35 9.89 -8.99 0.18
C TYR A 35 10.44 -8.27 -1.03
N TYR A 36 11.29 -7.29 -0.82
CA TYR A 36 11.79 -6.39 -1.83
C TYR A 36 13.30 -6.26 -1.76
N LEU A 37 13.91 -5.83 -2.86
CA LEU A 37 15.34 -5.53 -2.90
C LEU A 37 15.66 -4.31 -2.02
N ASP A 38 16.89 -4.20 -1.53
CA ASP A 38 17.30 -3.15 -0.61
C ASP A 38 17.00 -1.73 -1.12
N TYR A 39 17.26 -1.46 -2.40
CA TYR A 39 16.94 -0.17 -2.99
C TYR A 39 15.41 0.08 -3.12
N GLU A 40 14.62 -0.98 -3.26
CA GLU A 40 13.17 -0.90 -3.28
C GLU A 40 12.61 -0.60 -1.90
N ASN A 41 13.14 -1.25 -0.85
CA ASN A 41 12.78 -0.94 0.54
C ASN A 41 13.07 0.53 0.88
N LYS A 42 14.24 1.03 0.50
CA LYS A 42 14.60 2.45 0.68
C LYS A 42 13.69 3.39 -0.09
N TRP A 43 13.28 2.99 -1.30
CA TRP A 43 12.32 3.77 -2.08
C TRP A 43 10.94 3.84 -1.40
N ILE A 44 10.45 2.72 -0.85
CA ILE A 44 9.20 2.68 -0.09
C ILE A 44 9.30 3.61 1.12
N ASP A 45 10.38 3.50 1.89
CA ASP A 45 10.62 4.35 3.06
C ASP A 45 10.65 5.84 2.68
N LYS A 46 11.31 6.20 1.59
CA LYS A 46 11.34 7.57 1.07
C LYS A 46 9.94 8.11 0.76
N VAL A 47 9.14 7.34 0.02
CA VAL A 47 7.78 7.75 -0.33
C VAL A 47 6.91 7.85 0.93
N MET A 48 7.03 6.91 1.87
CA MET A 48 6.34 6.97 3.16
C MET A 48 6.69 8.23 3.94
N ALA A 49 7.99 8.58 4.03
CA ALA A 49 8.41 9.81 4.70
C ALA A 49 7.78 11.06 4.05
N ASN A 50 7.71 11.11 2.72
CA ASN A 50 7.13 12.24 2.01
C ASN A 50 5.60 12.31 2.19
N ILE A 51 4.90 11.18 2.27
CA ILE A 51 3.46 11.14 2.57
C ILE A 51 3.20 11.64 4.00
N LEU A 52 3.98 11.19 4.98
CA LEU A 52 3.84 11.61 6.37
C LEU A 52 4.10 13.11 6.54
N ASN A 53 5.10 13.63 5.84
CA ASN A 53 5.52 15.04 5.89
C ASN A 53 4.76 15.94 4.89
N MET A 54 3.71 15.43 4.25
CA MET A 54 2.89 16.24 3.35
C MET A 54 2.19 17.35 4.14
N ASN A 55 2.63 18.60 3.94
CA ASN A 55 2.18 19.78 4.69
C ASN A 55 1.74 20.94 3.79
N HIS A 56 1.75 20.75 2.47
CA HIS A 56 1.33 21.77 1.49
C HIS A 56 -0.19 21.92 1.41
N TYR A 57 -0.92 20.99 1.99
CA TYR A 57 -2.38 20.95 1.98
C TYR A 57 -2.91 20.91 3.42
N THR A 58 -4.17 21.24 3.60
CA THR A 58 -4.85 21.21 4.90
C THR A 58 -6.24 20.59 4.77
N GLY A 59 -6.80 20.16 5.91
CA GLY A 59 -8.17 19.63 5.97
C GLY A 59 -8.40 18.46 5.04
N THR A 60 -9.56 18.42 4.43
CA THR A 60 -10.02 17.31 3.59
C THR A 60 -9.12 17.08 2.36
N GLU A 61 -8.55 18.13 1.80
CA GLU A 61 -7.64 17.97 0.66
C GLU A 61 -6.40 17.16 1.03
N LEU A 62 -5.80 17.47 2.19
CA LEU A 62 -4.65 16.71 2.71
C LEU A 62 -5.01 15.24 2.92
N GLU A 63 -6.18 14.96 3.51
CA GLU A 63 -6.64 13.59 3.75
C GLU A 63 -6.78 12.80 2.44
N TYR A 64 -7.40 13.38 1.42
CA TYR A 64 -7.54 12.74 0.11
C TYR A 64 -6.19 12.54 -0.60
N LYS A 65 -5.32 13.54 -0.57
CA LYS A 65 -3.98 13.43 -1.16
C LYS A 65 -3.17 12.31 -0.50
N LYS A 66 -3.20 12.22 0.83
CA LYS A 66 -2.58 11.11 1.57
C LYS A 66 -3.20 9.77 1.22
N ALA A 67 -4.53 9.69 1.17
CA ALA A 67 -5.24 8.44 0.84
C ALA A 67 -4.87 7.92 -0.56
N ILE A 68 -4.85 8.79 -1.56
CA ILE A 68 -4.44 8.43 -2.93
C ILE A 68 -2.96 8.00 -2.95
N SER A 69 -2.09 8.67 -2.20
CA SER A 69 -0.68 8.32 -2.10
C SER A 69 -0.47 6.93 -1.48
N TYR A 70 -1.17 6.62 -0.39
CA TYR A 70 -1.13 5.30 0.24
C TYR A 70 -1.70 4.22 -0.68
N TYR A 71 -2.85 4.49 -1.32
CA TYR A 71 -3.42 3.58 -2.30
C TYR A 71 -2.39 3.20 -3.37
N ALA A 72 -1.80 4.20 -4.01
CA ALA A 72 -0.84 3.97 -5.08
C ALA A 72 0.43 3.24 -4.60
N LEU A 73 0.91 3.57 -3.38
CA LEU A 73 2.05 2.90 -2.78
C LEU A 73 1.75 1.43 -2.48
N PHE A 74 0.60 1.13 -1.87
CA PHE A 74 0.21 -0.24 -1.53
C PHE A 74 -0.03 -1.08 -2.78
N GLN A 75 -0.69 -0.53 -3.80
CA GLN A 75 -0.86 -1.21 -5.09
C GLN A 75 0.49 -1.49 -5.77
N ALA A 76 1.42 -0.55 -5.74
CA ALA A 76 2.76 -0.76 -6.25
C ALA A 76 3.50 -1.85 -5.46
N CYS A 77 3.32 -1.91 -4.15
CA CYS A 77 3.84 -2.98 -3.31
C CYS A 77 3.23 -4.34 -3.67
N LEU A 78 1.92 -4.41 -3.85
CA LEU A 78 1.22 -5.65 -4.23
C LEU A 78 1.72 -6.20 -5.55
N ILE A 79 1.78 -5.37 -6.58
CA ILE A 79 2.16 -5.82 -7.94
C ILE A 79 3.63 -6.24 -8.04
N LYS A 80 4.49 -5.71 -7.18
CA LYS A 80 5.92 -6.04 -7.12
C LYS A 80 6.19 -7.35 -6.39
N ARG A 81 5.21 -7.91 -5.71
CA ARG A 81 5.37 -9.16 -4.96
C ARG A 81 5.02 -10.38 -5.77
N PRO A 82 5.84 -11.43 -5.71
CA PRO A 82 5.50 -12.70 -6.28
C PRO A 82 4.19 -13.25 -5.69
N PHE A 83 3.21 -13.52 -6.54
CA PHE A 83 1.92 -14.10 -6.20
C PHE A 83 1.10 -13.34 -5.15
N ASN A 84 1.39 -12.06 -4.89
CA ASN A 84 0.73 -11.24 -3.86
C ASN A 84 0.74 -11.85 -2.44
N LEU A 85 1.73 -12.70 -2.15
CA LEU A 85 1.83 -13.42 -0.88
C LEU A 85 2.63 -12.63 0.15
N PHE A 86 1.95 -11.97 1.10
CA PHE A 86 2.60 -11.23 2.18
C PHE A 86 2.93 -12.06 3.42
N HIS A 87 2.34 -13.21 3.56
CA HIS A 87 2.57 -14.12 4.69
C HIS A 87 3.84 -14.98 4.58
N ARG A 88 4.59 -14.88 3.48
CA ARG A 88 5.80 -15.66 3.25
C ARG A 88 6.94 -14.81 2.72
N LYS A 89 8.16 -15.10 3.18
CA LYS A 89 9.38 -14.59 2.56
C LYS A 89 9.47 -15.13 1.13
N ASN A 90 9.42 -14.29 0.15
CA ASN A 90 9.38 -14.73 -1.25
C ASN A 90 10.28 -13.94 -2.20
N LEU A 91 11.18 -13.12 -1.67
CA LEU A 91 12.14 -12.37 -2.48
C LEU A 91 13.01 -13.32 -3.34
N TYR A 92 13.36 -14.51 -2.82
CA TYR A 92 14.14 -15.50 -3.56
C TYR A 92 13.52 -15.88 -4.90
N ILE A 93 12.20 -15.84 -5.03
CA ILE A 93 11.50 -16.12 -6.29
C ILE A 93 11.88 -15.10 -7.37
N ARG A 94 12.14 -13.85 -6.97
CA ARG A 94 12.57 -12.79 -7.89
C ARG A 94 14.06 -12.86 -8.22
N THR A 95 14.87 -13.30 -7.28
CA THR A 95 16.34 -13.28 -7.38
C THR A 95 16.94 -14.55 -7.96
N ASN A 96 16.20 -15.66 -7.95
CA ASN A 96 16.65 -16.92 -8.53
C ASN A 96 16.85 -16.80 -10.04
N LYS A 97 17.96 -17.33 -10.53
CA LYS A 97 18.31 -17.44 -11.95
C LYS A 97 17.54 -18.62 -12.57
N VAL A 98 16.26 -18.43 -12.81
CA VAL A 98 15.42 -19.43 -13.49
C VAL A 98 14.84 -18.77 -14.72
N GLU A 99 14.93 -19.43 -15.87
CA GLU A 99 14.18 -19.04 -17.06
C GLU A 99 12.69 -19.17 -16.74
N ARG A 100 11.95 -18.09 -16.97
CA ARG A 100 10.52 -18.03 -16.72
C ARG A 100 9.83 -17.68 -18.00
N GLU A 101 9.02 -18.58 -18.48
CA GLU A 101 8.24 -18.43 -19.71
C GLU A 101 7.09 -17.42 -19.57
N PHE A 102 6.70 -17.06 -18.35
CA PHE A 102 5.50 -16.24 -18.08
C PHE A 102 5.77 -14.97 -17.26
N GLY A 103 5.32 -13.92 -17.77
CA GLY A 103 4.88 -12.55 -17.50
C GLY A 103 5.27 -11.83 -16.22
N ASN A 104 5.47 -12.48 -15.11
CA ASN A 104 5.64 -11.79 -13.83
C ASN A 104 7.01 -11.10 -13.67
N LYS A 105 8.06 -11.60 -14.35
CA LYS A 105 9.39 -11.02 -14.25
C LYS A 105 9.42 -9.58 -14.78
N ILE A 106 8.77 -9.30 -15.89
CA ILE A 106 8.68 -7.92 -16.43
C ILE A 106 8.06 -6.97 -15.42
N THR A 107 7.03 -7.41 -14.72
CA THR A 107 6.36 -6.62 -13.67
C THR A 107 7.27 -6.39 -12.47
N TRP A 108 8.02 -7.41 -12.04
CA TRP A 108 8.93 -7.28 -10.90
C TRP A 108 10.18 -6.46 -11.20
N ASP A 109 10.68 -6.52 -12.44
CA ASP A 109 11.85 -5.76 -12.88
C ASP A 109 11.50 -4.27 -13.13
N LYS A 110 10.25 -3.98 -13.45
CA LYS A 110 9.79 -2.60 -13.63
C LYS A 110 9.95 -1.81 -12.34
N ALA A 111 10.52 -0.62 -12.43
CA ALA A 111 10.80 0.21 -11.25
C ALA A 111 9.53 0.60 -10.49
N PHE A 112 9.60 0.67 -9.16
CA PHE A 112 8.48 1.03 -8.29
C PHE A 112 7.80 2.32 -8.69
N HIS A 113 8.57 3.36 -9.01
CA HIS A 113 8.02 4.68 -9.36
C HIS A 113 7.12 4.64 -10.60
N LEU A 114 7.34 3.70 -11.52
CA LEU A 114 6.48 3.55 -12.69
C LEU A 114 5.13 2.95 -12.33
N HIS A 115 5.11 1.94 -11.46
CA HIS A 115 3.87 1.38 -10.94
C HIS A 115 3.10 2.42 -10.11
N PHE A 116 3.80 3.11 -9.22
CA PHE A 116 3.25 4.18 -8.40
C PHE A 116 2.58 5.27 -9.24
N LYS A 117 3.27 5.78 -10.28
CA LYS A 117 2.69 6.77 -11.21
C LYS A 117 1.44 6.26 -11.91
N ASN A 118 1.45 4.99 -12.33
CA ASN A 118 0.28 4.40 -13.00
C ASN A 118 -0.94 4.35 -12.06
N PHE A 119 -0.74 3.95 -10.79
CA PHE A 119 -1.83 3.91 -9.82
C PHE A 119 -2.32 5.30 -9.40
N ILE A 120 -1.45 6.31 -9.34
CA ILE A 120 -1.87 7.72 -9.18
C ILE A 120 -2.76 8.15 -10.37
N LYS A 121 -2.34 7.83 -11.59
CA LYS A 121 -3.13 8.15 -12.79
C LYS A 121 -4.49 7.45 -12.74
N GLU A 122 -4.50 6.17 -12.45
CA GLU A 122 -5.74 5.37 -12.30
C GLU A 122 -6.66 5.99 -11.24
N ALA A 123 -6.15 6.32 -10.07
CA ALA A 123 -6.93 6.97 -9.03
C ALA A 123 -7.51 8.31 -9.50
N ASN A 124 -6.72 9.14 -10.18
CA ASN A 124 -7.19 10.41 -10.73
C ASN A 124 -8.34 10.25 -11.75
N GLU A 125 -8.35 9.15 -12.49
CA GLU A 125 -9.37 8.87 -13.51
C GLU A 125 -10.66 8.31 -12.88
N HIS A 126 -10.54 7.56 -11.78
CA HIS A 126 -11.65 6.79 -11.21
C HIS A 126 -12.22 7.37 -9.90
N VAL A 127 -11.54 8.31 -9.25
CA VAL A 127 -12.10 9.01 -8.09
C VAL A 127 -13.22 9.95 -8.54
N PHE A 128 -14.42 9.72 -8.03
CA PHE A 128 -15.59 10.53 -8.30
C PHE A 128 -16.47 10.66 -7.05
N ASP A 129 -17.24 11.74 -6.99
CA ASP A 129 -18.26 11.90 -5.97
C ASP A 129 -19.54 11.16 -6.41
N ASN A 130 -19.91 10.16 -5.63
CA ASN A 130 -21.16 9.39 -5.84
C ASN A 130 -22.32 9.91 -4.97
N GLY A 131 -22.16 11.05 -4.31
CA GLY A 131 -23.14 11.65 -3.41
C GLY A 131 -23.34 10.88 -2.09
N LYS A 132 -22.54 9.84 -1.82
CA LYS A 132 -22.66 9.02 -0.61
C LYS A 132 -21.53 9.33 0.36
N LYS A 133 -21.86 9.33 1.65
CA LYS A 133 -20.87 9.48 2.72
C LYS A 133 -20.21 8.12 3.01
N CYS A 134 -19.06 7.89 2.43
CA CYS A 134 -18.22 6.74 2.79
C CYS A 134 -17.46 7.04 4.09
N LYS A 135 -17.31 6.04 4.95
CA LYS A 135 -16.62 6.18 6.23
C LYS A 135 -15.73 4.97 6.48
N ALA A 136 -14.50 5.22 6.88
CA ALA A 136 -13.62 4.22 7.45
C ALA A 136 -13.46 4.49 8.94
N THR A 137 -13.45 3.44 9.76
CA THR A 137 -13.28 3.55 11.21
C THR A 137 -12.29 2.48 11.69
N ASN A 138 -11.54 2.83 12.72
CA ASN A 138 -10.68 1.89 13.43
C ASN A 138 -11.32 1.61 14.80
N ILE A 139 -12.29 0.69 14.81
CA ILE A 139 -13.03 0.27 16.01
C ILE A 139 -13.18 -1.25 16.00
N SER A 140 -13.41 -1.85 17.16
CA SER A 140 -13.75 -3.26 17.26
C SER A 140 -15.03 -3.57 16.46
N VAL A 141 -15.07 -4.70 15.76
CA VAL A 141 -16.28 -5.15 15.05
C VAL A 141 -17.49 -5.29 15.98
N PHE A 142 -17.26 -5.59 17.27
CA PHE A 142 -18.33 -5.70 18.27
C PHE A 142 -18.91 -4.35 18.69
N ASP A 143 -18.22 -3.26 18.40
CA ASP A 143 -18.66 -1.90 18.71
C ASP A 143 -19.40 -1.24 17.53
N ILE A 144 -19.46 -1.90 16.38
CA ILE A 144 -20.21 -1.43 15.22
C ILE A 144 -21.70 -1.48 15.52
N LYS A 145 -22.33 -0.31 15.52
CA LYS A 145 -23.77 -0.16 15.76
C LYS A 145 -24.47 0.35 14.51
N GLY A 146 -25.65 -0.14 14.25
CA GLY A 146 -26.48 0.30 13.12
C GLY A 146 -27.20 -0.87 12.44
N LYS A 147 -28.03 -0.52 11.46
CA LYS A 147 -28.65 -1.47 10.53
C LYS A 147 -28.00 -1.29 9.17
N TYR A 148 -27.63 -2.38 8.55
CA TYR A 148 -26.94 -2.41 7.26
C TYR A 148 -27.71 -3.35 6.33
N ASP A 149 -27.81 -2.98 5.07
CA ASP A 149 -28.44 -3.83 4.04
C ASP A 149 -27.56 -5.03 3.68
N LEU A 150 -26.24 -4.84 3.77
CA LEU A 150 -25.23 -5.87 3.52
C LEU A 150 -24.05 -5.70 4.48
N VAL A 151 -23.60 -6.79 5.05
CA VAL A 151 -22.39 -6.85 5.87
C VAL A 151 -21.43 -7.87 5.26
N TYR A 152 -20.21 -7.43 4.92
CA TYR A 152 -19.12 -8.32 4.52
C TYR A 152 -18.14 -8.46 5.68
N LEU A 153 -17.89 -9.70 6.11
CA LEU A 153 -16.96 -10.01 7.20
C LEU A 153 -15.75 -10.74 6.63
N ASP A 154 -14.59 -10.18 6.86
CA ASP A 154 -13.30 -10.77 6.48
C ASP A 154 -12.37 -10.81 7.70
N PRO A 155 -12.65 -11.67 8.69
CA PRO A 155 -11.85 -11.79 9.89
C PRO A 155 -10.53 -12.49 9.59
N PRO A 156 -9.51 -12.35 10.47
CA PRO A 156 -8.31 -13.17 10.41
C PRO A 156 -8.66 -14.65 10.44
N TYR A 157 -8.13 -15.40 9.48
CA TYR A 157 -8.37 -16.84 9.41
C TYR A 157 -7.50 -17.56 10.43
N LEU A 158 -8.12 -18.11 11.47
CA LEU A 158 -7.46 -19.03 12.39
C LEU A 158 -7.40 -20.40 11.73
N ASN A 159 -6.25 -20.77 11.21
CA ASN A 159 -6.07 -22.07 10.59
C ASN A 159 -5.92 -23.14 11.69
N LYS A 160 -7.03 -23.77 12.11
CA LYS A 160 -7.03 -24.87 13.09
C LYS A 160 -6.26 -26.11 12.61
N LEU A 161 -5.91 -26.16 11.33
CA LEU A 161 -5.18 -27.28 10.71
C LEU A 161 -3.67 -27.02 10.57
N ALA A 162 -3.21 -25.82 10.84
CA ALA A 162 -1.78 -25.51 10.85
C ALA A 162 -1.14 -25.96 12.18
N ASN A 163 -1.02 -27.26 12.35
CA ASN A 163 -0.11 -27.85 13.36
C ASN A 163 1.38 -27.63 13.01
N ASN A 164 1.68 -26.73 12.10
CA ASN A 164 3.04 -26.36 11.75
C ASN A 164 3.38 -25.06 12.50
N GLU A 165 4.31 -25.19 13.42
CA GLU A 165 4.89 -24.16 14.29
C GLU A 165 5.44 -22.92 13.57
N HIS A 166 5.23 -22.77 12.27
CA HIS A 166 5.70 -21.66 11.44
C HIS A 166 4.65 -20.59 11.11
N GLU A 167 3.43 -20.73 11.61
CA GLU A 167 2.35 -19.74 11.41
C GLU A 167 1.91 -19.04 12.70
N THR A 168 2.72 -19.07 13.73
CA THR A 168 2.54 -18.12 14.82
C THR A 168 2.82 -16.73 14.25
N VAL A 169 1.78 -15.95 14.14
CA VAL A 169 1.91 -14.49 14.04
C VAL A 169 2.82 -14.11 15.20
N ASP A 170 4.03 -13.64 14.89
CA ASP A 170 4.95 -13.18 15.91
C ASP A 170 4.23 -12.12 16.72
N PRO A 171 3.96 -12.33 18.04
CA PRO A 171 3.24 -11.37 18.86
C PRO A 171 4.00 -10.05 19.05
N GLY A 172 5.16 -9.90 18.43
CA GLY A 172 5.99 -8.71 18.44
C GLY A 172 5.69 -7.67 17.36
N TYR A 173 4.70 -7.86 16.47
CA TYR A 173 4.29 -6.79 15.54
C TYR A 173 3.12 -6.01 16.14
N PRO A 174 3.34 -4.80 16.67
CA PRO A 174 2.23 -3.90 16.97
C PRO A 174 1.69 -3.38 15.62
N PHE A 175 0.42 -3.65 15.36
CA PHE A 175 -0.35 -2.98 14.34
C PHE A 175 -0.67 -1.54 14.76
#